data_90997a8f9bb4e5e7cac585d3997bb9ff
#
_entry.id   90997a8f9bb4e5e7cac585d3997bb9ff
#
_cell.length_a   1.000
_cell.length_b   1.000
_cell.length_c   1.000
_cell.angle_alpha   90.00
_cell.angle_beta   90.00
_cell.angle_gamma   90.00
#
_symmetry.space_group_name_H-M   'P 1'
#
loop_
_entity.id
_entity.type
_entity.pdbx_description
1 polymer ?
#
loop_
_entity_poly.entity_id
_entity_poly.type
_entity_poly.pdbx_seq_one_letter_code
_entity_poly.pdbx_strand_id
1 'polypeptide(L)'
;MKSHDCVVLMTQVLPVALRGIMDEHIRETLFGLCKFFDVNSRKSIGLNQLGRLQEEIVVILCELEVYFPPAFFDIMVHLLVHVVEDIVQLGPMFLRSMMAFERMNGHIKGYVRNRSRPDGSIAKGFLAEECISF
;
A
#
# COMPACT_ATOMS: atom_id res chain seq x y z
N MET A 1 8.97 -3.35 9.00
CA MET A 1 7.83 -3.89 8.24
C MET A 1 8.00 -3.43 6.80
N LYS A 2 7.87 -4.31 5.83
CA LYS A 2 7.99 -3.95 4.40
C LYS A 2 6.62 -3.49 3.88
N SER A 3 6.57 -2.68 2.83
CA SER A 3 5.31 -2.19 2.25
C SER A 3 4.34 -3.33 1.89
N HIS A 4 4.86 -4.45 1.41
CA HIS A 4 4.06 -5.65 1.15
C HIS A 4 3.40 -6.20 2.42
N ASP A 5 4.12 -6.23 3.55
CA ASP A 5 3.60 -6.73 4.82
C ASP A 5 2.43 -5.86 5.31
N CYS A 6 2.49 -4.53 5.05
CA CYS A 6 1.39 -3.61 5.36
C CYS A 6 0.13 -3.92 4.55
N VAL A 7 0.28 -4.20 3.25
CA VAL A 7 -0.85 -4.58 2.39
C VAL A 7 -1.47 -5.89 2.89
N VAL A 8 -0.68 -6.91 3.17
CA VAL A 8 -1.17 -8.20 3.70
C VAL A 8 -1.85 -8.01 5.06
N LEU A 9 -1.26 -7.20 5.94
CA LEU A 9 -1.85 -6.88 7.24
C LEU A 9 -3.24 -6.25 7.08
N MET A 10 -3.37 -5.23 6.25
CA MET A 10 -4.63 -4.50 6.05
C MET A 10 -5.68 -5.32 5.31
N THR A 11 -5.29 -6.12 4.31
CA THR A 11 -6.26 -6.81 3.43
C THR A 11 -6.64 -8.21 3.89
N GLN A 12 -5.78 -8.88 4.66
CA GLN A 12 -5.98 -10.29 5.05
C GLN A 12 -6.01 -10.50 6.56
N VAL A 13 -5.03 -9.97 7.29
CA VAL A 13 -4.87 -10.27 8.71
C VAL A 13 -5.86 -9.48 9.57
N LEU A 14 -5.96 -8.18 9.35
CA LEU A 14 -6.81 -7.28 10.15
C LEU A 14 -8.29 -7.66 10.08
N PRO A 15 -8.89 -7.96 8.91
CA PRO A 15 -10.29 -8.41 8.83
C PRO A 15 -10.58 -9.68 9.62
N VAL A 16 -9.60 -10.58 9.71
CA VAL A 16 -9.75 -11.82 10.49
C VAL A 16 -9.57 -11.55 11.99
N ALA A 17 -8.56 -10.76 12.36
CA ALA A 17 -8.24 -10.45 13.75
C ALA A 17 -9.34 -9.66 14.46
N LEU A 18 -10.07 -8.80 13.75
CA LEU A 18 -11.15 -7.98 14.34
C LEU A 18 -12.46 -8.76 14.57
N ARG A 19 -12.56 -10.00 14.10
CA ARG A 19 -13.76 -10.81 14.31
C ARG A 19 -13.94 -11.14 15.81
N GLY A 20 -15.07 -10.71 16.35
CA GLY A 20 -15.47 -11.02 17.72
C GLY A 20 -14.77 -10.22 18.83
N ILE A 21 -13.93 -9.25 18.50
CA ILE A 21 -13.18 -8.44 19.49
C ILE A 21 -13.84 -7.07 19.71
N MET A 22 -14.45 -6.50 18.67
CA MET A 22 -14.96 -5.13 18.69
C MET A 22 -16.48 -5.07 18.49
N ASP A 23 -17.05 -3.91 18.86
CA ASP A 23 -18.43 -3.57 18.54
C ASP A 23 -18.68 -3.71 17.02
N GLU A 24 -19.91 -4.11 16.67
CA GLU A 24 -20.28 -4.42 15.29
C GLU A 24 -20.09 -3.22 14.35
N HIS A 25 -20.52 -2.04 14.77
CA HIS A 25 -20.40 -0.83 13.95
C HIS A 25 -18.96 -0.43 13.69
N ILE A 26 -18.11 -0.44 14.73
CA ILE A 26 -16.67 -0.12 14.58
C ILE A 26 -15.99 -1.15 13.66
N ARG A 27 -16.36 -2.42 13.82
CA ARG A 27 -15.83 -3.50 12.98
C ARG A 27 -16.22 -3.32 11.52
N GLU A 28 -17.46 -2.95 11.23
CA GLU A 28 -17.94 -2.70 9.85
C GLU A 28 -17.18 -1.53 9.20
N THR A 29 -16.99 -0.42 9.91
CA THR A 29 -16.20 0.73 9.45
C THR A 29 -14.76 0.32 9.13
N LEU A 30 -14.12 -0.45 10.02
CA LEU A 30 -12.75 -0.94 9.77
C LEU A 30 -12.69 -1.96 8.62
N PHE A 31 -13.70 -2.79 8.44
CA PHE A 31 -13.80 -3.68 7.27
C PHE A 31 -13.97 -2.92 5.97
N GLY A 32 -14.75 -1.83 5.99
CA GLY A 32 -14.87 -0.90 4.87
C GLY A 32 -13.51 -0.33 4.47
N LEU A 33 -12.73 0.11 5.46
CA LEU A 33 -11.37 0.60 5.25
C LEU A 33 -10.44 -0.49 4.67
N CYS A 34 -10.48 -1.70 5.21
CA CYS A 34 -9.70 -2.83 4.70
C CYS A 34 -10.06 -3.16 3.25
N LYS A 35 -11.36 -3.16 2.91
CA LYS A 35 -11.86 -3.35 1.54
C LYS A 35 -11.38 -2.25 0.60
N PHE A 36 -11.39 -0.99 1.05
CA PHE A 36 -10.84 0.14 0.30
C PHE A 36 -9.38 -0.08 -0.06
N PHE A 37 -8.54 -0.49 0.90
CA PHE A 37 -7.14 -0.81 0.65
C PHE A 37 -6.95 -2.01 -0.29
N ASP A 38 -7.79 -3.05 -0.17
CA ASP A 38 -7.73 -4.22 -1.07
C ASP A 38 -7.99 -3.80 -2.52
N VAL A 39 -9.06 -3.04 -2.77
CA VAL A 39 -9.40 -2.58 -4.13
C VAL A 39 -8.30 -1.69 -4.71
N ASN A 40 -7.78 -0.73 -3.91
CA ASN A 40 -6.72 0.17 -4.36
C ASN A 40 -5.37 -0.51 -4.61
N SER A 41 -5.13 -1.66 -3.98
CA SER A 41 -3.90 -2.45 -4.17
C SER A 41 -3.93 -3.31 -5.43
N ARG A 42 -5.05 -3.37 -6.15
CA ARG A 42 -5.19 -4.18 -7.36
C ARG A 42 -4.46 -3.55 -8.55
N LYS A 43 -4.01 -4.42 -9.46
CA LYS A 43 -3.33 -3.99 -10.70
C LYS A 43 -4.24 -3.27 -11.68
N SER A 44 -5.54 -3.57 -11.63
CA SER A 44 -6.57 -2.96 -12.47
C SER A 44 -7.81 -2.67 -11.64
N ILE A 45 -8.40 -1.51 -11.85
CA ILE A 45 -9.62 -1.05 -11.18
C ILE A 45 -10.59 -0.57 -12.27
N GLY A 46 -11.84 -1.04 -12.20
CA GLY A 46 -12.88 -0.61 -13.13
C GLY A 46 -13.28 0.85 -12.88
N LEU A 47 -13.36 1.67 -13.92
CA LEU A 47 -13.73 3.09 -13.81
C LEU A 47 -15.09 3.28 -13.11
N ASN A 48 -16.04 2.37 -13.34
CA ASN A 48 -17.36 2.40 -12.70
C ASN A 48 -17.32 2.18 -11.18
N GLN A 49 -16.22 1.65 -10.65
CA GLN A 49 -16.04 1.42 -9.21
C GLN A 49 -15.47 2.63 -8.49
N LEU A 50 -14.77 3.52 -9.22
CA LEU A 50 -14.04 4.65 -8.61
C LEU A 50 -14.98 5.66 -7.95
N GLY A 51 -16.11 5.98 -8.58
CA GLY A 51 -17.10 6.90 -7.98
C GLY A 51 -17.66 6.37 -6.66
N ARG A 52 -17.99 5.07 -6.60
CA ARG A 52 -18.46 4.44 -5.36
C ARG A 52 -17.39 4.39 -4.29
N LEU A 53 -16.16 4.11 -4.67
CA LEU A 53 -15.02 4.10 -3.73
C LEU A 53 -14.78 5.47 -3.12
N GLN A 54 -14.98 6.54 -3.88
CA GLN A 54 -14.86 7.91 -3.37
C GLN A 54 -15.95 8.22 -2.33
N GLU A 55 -17.18 7.83 -2.59
CA GLU A 55 -18.28 8.00 -1.63
C GLU A 55 -18.07 7.13 -0.38
N GLU A 56 -17.71 5.87 -0.57
CA GLU A 56 -17.46 4.92 0.51
C GLU A 56 -16.34 5.42 1.45
N ILE A 57 -15.21 5.91 0.93
CA ILE A 57 -14.10 6.37 1.78
C ILE A 57 -14.46 7.60 2.61
N VAL A 58 -15.22 8.54 2.05
CA VAL A 58 -15.69 9.73 2.79
C VAL A 58 -16.56 9.31 3.98
N VAL A 59 -17.50 8.40 3.76
CA VAL A 59 -18.36 7.88 4.84
C VAL A 59 -17.53 7.18 5.91
N ILE A 60 -16.61 6.29 5.51
CA ILE A 60 -15.72 5.57 6.43
C ILE A 60 -14.91 6.55 7.28
N LEU A 61 -14.37 7.61 6.70
CA LEU A 61 -13.59 8.60 7.45
C LEU A 61 -14.44 9.37 8.44
N CYS A 62 -15.68 9.75 8.06
CA CYS A 62 -16.62 10.38 8.99
C CYS A 62 -17.00 9.45 10.16
N GLU A 63 -17.21 8.16 9.90
CA GLU A 63 -17.49 7.17 10.95
C GLU A 63 -16.28 6.97 11.86
N LEU A 64 -15.07 6.93 11.31
CA LEU A 64 -13.85 6.85 12.11
C LEU A 64 -13.71 8.06 13.06
N GLU A 65 -14.09 9.28 12.62
CA GLU A 65 -14.08 10.48 13.48
C GLU A 65 -15.02 10.35 14.68
N VAL A 66 -16.09 9.57 14.55
CA VAL A 66 -17.02 9.31 15.67
C VAL A 66 -16.40 8.35 16.70
N TYR A 67 -15.62 7.35 16.24
CA TYR A 67 -15.13 6.28 17.09
C TYR A 67 -13.72 6.50 17.63
N PHE A 68 -12.88 7.28 16.94
CA PHE A 68 -11.47 7.44 17.28
C PHE A 68 -11.13 8.87 17.73
N PRO A 69 -10.19 9.04 18.66
CA PRO A 69 -9.80 10.36 19.12
C PRO A 69 -9.08 11.16 18.02
N PRO A 70 -9.07 12.51 18.08
CA PRO A 70 -8.43 13.36 17.08
C PRO A 70 -6.94 13.02 16.82
N ALA A 71 -6.24 12.47 17.80
CA ALA A 71 -4.84 12.06 17.62
C ALA A 71 -4.65 10.90 16.63
N PHE A 72 -5.74 10.20 16.25
CA PHE A 72 -5.71 9.16 15.22
C PHE A 72 -5.61 9.77 13.80
N PHE A 73 -6.13 10.98 13.63
CA PHE A 73 -6.25 11.65 12.32
C PHE A 73 -5.00 12.44 12.01
N ASP A 74 -4.01 11.75 11.47
CA ASP A 74 -2.81 12.37 10.90
C ASP A 74 -2.99 12.66 9.40
N ILE A 75 -1.95 13.23 8.80
CA ILE A 75 -1.92 13.53 7.37
C ILE A 75 -2.16 12.29 6.50
N MET A 76 -1.77 11.10 6.97
CA MET A 76 -1.90 9.85 6.20
C MET A 76 -3.37 9.43 6.08
N VAL A 77 -4.17 9.62 7.13
CA VAL A 77 -5.62 9.38 7.12
C VAL A 77 -6.32 10.37 6.20
N HIS A 78 -5.93 11.66 6.27
CA HIS A 78 -6.46 12.69 5.38
C HIS A 78 -6.20 12.38 3.90
N LEU A 79 -5.02 11.89 3.55
CA LEU A 79 -4.66 11.56 2.17
C LEU A 79 -5.55 10.48 1.53
N LEU A 80 -6.25 9.66 2.32
CA LEU A 80 -7.15 8.64 1.78
C LEU A 80 -8.31 9.24 0.96
N VAL A 81 -8.74 10.46 1.27
CA VAL A 81 -9.78 11.16 0.50
C VAL A 81 -9.34 11.42 -0.94
N HIS A 82 -8.04 11.66 -1.16
CA HIS A 82 -7.49 12.02 -2.47
C HIS A 82 -7.06 10.82 -3.31
N VAL A 83 -6.94 9.63 -2.70
CA VAL A 83 -6.43 8.42 -3.37
C VAL A 83 -7.21 8.06 -4.63
N VAL A 84 -8.54 8.20 -4.60
CA VAL A 84 -9.38 7.83 -5.76
C VAL A 84 -9.19 8.82 -6.90
N GLU A 85 -9.11 10.11 -6.60
CA GLU A 85 -8.82 11.16 -7.57
C GLU A 85 -7.44 10.94 -8.22
N ASP A 86 -6.44 10.63 -7.41
CA ASP A 86 -5.10 10.26 -7.87
C ASP A 86 -5.12 9.05 -8.82
N ILE A 87 -5.96 8.04 -8.54
CA ILE A 87 -6.10 6.87 -9.42
C ILE A 87 -6.71 7.26 -10.77
N VAL A 88 -7.67 8.17 -10.78
CA VAL A 88 -8.28 8.68 -12.03
C VAL A 88 -7.25 9.41 -12.88
N GLN A 89 -6.41 10.24 -12.26
CA GLN A 89 -5.44 11.08 -12.96
C GLN A 89 -4.17 10.33 -13.36
N LEU A 90 -3.66 9.45 -12.50
CA LEU A 90 -2.32 8.88 -12.58
C LEU A 90 -2.31 7.35 -12.75
N GLY A 91 -3.49 6.72 -12.75
CA GLY A 91 -3.66 5.27 -12.85
C GLY A 91 -3.53 4.52 -11.51
N PRO A 92 -3.64 3.18 -11.53
CA PRO A 92 -3.66 2.36 -10.33
C PRO A 92 -2.46 2.57 -9.41
N MET A 93 -2.69 2.62 -8.09
CA MET A 93 -1.64 2.77 -7.09
C MET A 93 -0.56 1.69 -7.17
N PHE A 94 -0.93 0.47 -7.58
CA PHE A 94 0.02 -0.63 -7.77
C PHE A 94 1.20 -0.24 -8.68
N LEU A 95 0.94 0.49 -9.77
CA LEU A 95 1.97 0.92 -10.73
C LEU A 95 2.87 2.04 -10.19
N ARG A 96 2.37 2.81 -9.22
CA ARG A 96 3.08 3.94 -8.59
C ARG A 96 3.67 3.58 -7.23
N SER A 97 3.43 2.36 -6.76
CA SER A 97 3.90 1.92 -5.46
C SER A 97 5.42 1.77 -5.44
N MET A 98 6.03 2.09 -4.31
CA MET A 98 7.47 1.91 -4.09
C MET A 98 7.90 0.44 -4.00
N MET A 99 6.95 -0.51 -4.00
CA MET A 99 7.25 -1.95 -3.90
C MET A 99 8.17 -2.46 -5.02
N ALA A 100 8.04 -1.92 -6.23
CA ALA A 100 8.93 -2.27 -7.35
C ALA A 100 10.36 -1.80 -7.08
N PHE A 101 10.50 -0.56 -6.60
CA PHE A 101 11.80 0.02 -6.23
C PHE A 101 12.41 -0.66 -5.01
N GLU A 102 11.62 -1.03 -4.01
CA GLU A 102 12.10 -1.79 -2.84
C GLU A 102 12.66 -3.15 -3.25
N ARG A 103 11.99 -3.86 -4.16
CA ARG A 103 12.50 -5.13 -4.72
C ARG A 103 13.79 -4.93 -5.49
N MET A 104 13.85 -3.91 -6.36
CA MET A 104 15.05 -3.56 -7.11
C MET A 104 16.22 -3.20 -6.17
N ASN A 105 15.96 -2.39 -5.15
CA ASN A 105 16.97 -2.04 -4.15
C ASN A 105 17.45 -3.28 -3.36
N GLY A 106 16.52 -4.20 -3.05
CA GLY A 106 16.88 -5.49 -2.43
C GLY A 106 17.80 -6.32 -3.31
N HIS A 107 17.54 -6.36 -4.61
CA HIS A 107 18.36 -7.06 -5.60
C HIS A 107 19.76 -6.42 -5.73
N ILE A 108 19.82 -5.10 -5.88
CA ILE A 108 21.05 -4.31 -5.95
C ILE A 108 21.91 -4.50 -4.69
N LYS A 109 21.31 -4.55 -3.49
CA LYS A 109 22.02 -4.86 -2.25
C LYS A 109 22.70 -6.23 -2.29
N GLY A 110 22.14 -7.20 -3.00
CA GLY A 110 22.73 -8.53 -3.19
C GLY A 110 24.07 -8.52 -3.94
N TYR A 111 24.34 -7.49 -4.75
CA TYR A 111 25.61 -7.33 -5.46
C TYR A 111 26.77 -6.81 -4.59
N VAL A 112 26.46 -6.24 -3.41
CA VAL A 112 27.46 -5.64 -2.52
C VAL A 112 28.30 -6.74 -1.87
N ARG A 113 29.45 -7.04 -2.44
CA ARG A 113 30.47 -7.94 -1.86
C ARG A 113 31.47 -7.20 -0.99
N ASN A 114 31.88 -6.01 -1.40
CA ASN A 114 32.79 -5.16 -0.65
C ASN A 114 32.04 -3.95 -0.08
N ARG A 115 31.86 -3.94 1.24
CA ARG A 115 31.15 -2.85 1.95
C ARG A 115 31.92 -1.54 1.95
N SER A 116 33.26 -1.55 1.76
CA SER A 116 34.07 -0.34 1.68
C SER A 116 34.00 0.35 0.32
N ARG A 117 33.59 -0.37 -0.74
CA ARG A 117 33.39 0.14 -2.09
C ARG A 117 32.12 -0.48 -2.70
N PRO A 118 30.94 -0.10 -2.20
CA PRO A 118 29.67 -0.69 -2.63
C PRO A 118 29.39 -0.43 -4.12
N ASP A 119 29.70 0.79 -4.61
CA ASP A 119 29.42 1.20 -5.99
C ASP A 119 30.09 0.30 -7.01
N GLY A 120 31.39 -0.01 -6.82
CA GLY A 120 32.14 -0.91 -7.69
C GLY A 120 31.63 -2.35 -7.66
N SER A 121 31.14 -2.82 -6.50
CA SER A 121 30.52 -4.14 -6.37
C SER A 121 29.18 -4.22 -7.10
N ILE A 122 28.36 -3.17 -6.98
CA ILE A 122 27.06 -3.07 -7.64
C ILE A 122 27.24 -3.03 -9.16
N ALA A 123 28.12 -2.15 -9.66
CA ALA A 123 28.39 -2.04 -11.08
C ALA A 123 28.84 -3.35 -11.71
N LYS A 124 29.79 -4.05 -11.05
CA LYS A 124 30.25 -5.37 -11.53
C LYS A 124 29.15 -6.43 -11.48
N GLY A 125 28.35 -6.46 -10.42
CA GLY A 125 27.25 -7.42 -10.29
C GLY A 125 26.19 -7.21 -11.36
N PHE A 126 25.79 -5.96 -11.58
CA PHE A 126 24.80 -5.59 -12.59
C PHE A 126 25.29 -5.94 -14.02
N LEU A 127 26.52 -5.55 -14.37
CA LEU A 127 27.10 -5.88 -15.69
C LEU A 127 27.22 -7.39 -15.91
N ALA A 128 27.59 -8.16 -14.88
CA ALA A 128 27.68 -9.61 -15.00
C ALA A 128 26.31 -10.25 -15.25
N GLU A 129 25.25 -9.75 -14.61
CA GLU A 129 23.88 -10.25 -14.84
C GLU A 129 23.37 -9.89 -16.23
N GLU A 130 23.60 -8.66 -16.69
CA GLU A 130 23.27 -8.28 -18.07
C GLU A 130 23.99 -9.15 -19.12
N CYS A 131 25.28 -9.42 -18.92
CA CYS A 131 26.03 -10.30 -19.84
C CYS A 131 25.51 -11.75 -19.85
N ILE A 132 24.90 -12.23 -18.78
CA ILE A 132 24.34 -13.60 -18.70
C ILE A 132 22.93 -13.64 -19.31
N SER A 133 22.19 -12.51 -19.26
CA SER A 133 20.82 -12.43 -19.75
C SER A 133 20.72 -12.25 -21.27
N PHE A 134 21.83 -11.95 -21.94
CA PHE A 134 21.97 -11.92 -23.41
C PHE A 134 22.55 -13.24 -23.93
#